data_26ec6b24bd2be869530a5d4518e8175f
#
_entry.id   26ec6b24bd2be869530a5d4518e8175f
#
_cell.length_a   1.000
_cell.length_b   1.000
_cell.length_c   1.000
_cell.angle_alpha   90.00
_cell.angle_beta   90.00
_cell.angle_gamma   90.00
#
_symmetry.space_group_name_H-M   'P 1'
#
loop_
_entity.id
_entity.type
_entity.pdbx_description
1 polymer ?
#
loop_
_entity_poly.entity_id
_entity_poly.type
_entity_poly.pdbx_seq_one_letter_code
_entity_poly.pdbx_strand_id
1 'polypeptide(L)'
;MSDVEHQEQLKGRYVQIDGNEWKPFPPPLAVGGITWKLLNVSPEMGSWAAIFDCPEGSSFHRHIHIGPGEYFLTKGKMNVRGGDDEGGATAVAPGYGYEPCNARHDETHFLEDSEFYMT
;
A
#
# COMPACT_ATOMS: atom_id res chain seq x y z
N MET A 1 22.17 3.67 -28.86
CA MET A 1 21.25 4.63 -28.21
C MET A 1 21.91 5.99 -28.15
N SER A 2 21.22 7.04 -28.56
CA SER A 2 21.74 8.40 -28.44
C SER A 2 21.71 8.87 -26.98
N ASP A 3 22.54 9.86 -26.66
CA ASP A 3 22.57 10.43 -25.31
C ASP A 3 21.23 11.02 -24.90
N VAL A 4 20.47 11.58 -25.86
CA VAL A 4 19.14 12.14 -25.61
C VAL A 4 18.16 11.04 -25.20
N GLU A 5 18.13 9.93 -25.92
CA GLU A 5 17.27 8.79 -25.59
C GLU A 5 17.61 8.19 -24.24
N HIS A 6 18.89 8.08 -23.94
CA HIS A 6 19.38 7.58 -22.66
C HIS A 6 18.93 8.48 -21.51
N GLN A 7 19.07 9.80 -21.67
CA GLN A 7 18.65 10.76 -20.66
C GLN A 7 17.13 10.74 -20.42
N GLU A 8 16.34 10.56 -21.48
CA GLU A 8 14.87 10.45 -21.33
C GLU A 8 14.46 9.21 -20.53
N GLN A 9 15.17 8.09 -20.72
CA GLN A 9 14.92 6.88 -19.95
C GLN A 9 15.27 7.01 -18.47
N LEU A 10 16.18 7.91 -18.14
CA LEU A 10 16.58 8.19 -16.76
C LEU A 10 15.79 9.31 -16.12
N LYS A 11 14.79 9.81 -16.81
CA LYS A 11 13.97 10.91 -16.33
C LYS A 11 13.18 10.54 -15.09
N GLY A 12 13.35 11.32 -14.05
CA GLY A 12 12.54 11.19 -12.85
C GLY A 12 11.08 11.55 -13.11
N ARG A 13 10.22 11.21 -12.18
CA ARG A 13 8.79 11.46 -12.28
C ARG A 13 8.27 12.12 -11.01
N TYR A 14 7.45 13.14 -11.18
CA TYR A 14 6.76 13.80 -10.09
C TYR A 14 5.26 13.68 -10.29
N VAL A 15 4.53 13.34 -9.24
CA VAL A 15 3.07 13.24 -9.25
C VAL A 15 2.50 14.10 -8.13
N GLN A 16 1.61 15.01 -8.48
CA GLN A 16 0.84 15.76 -7.50
C GLN A 16 -0.32 14.90 -7.03
N ILE A 17 -0.26 14.44 -5.79
CA ILE A 17 -1.18 13.42 -5.27
C ILE A 17 -2.63 13.89 -5.24
N ASP A 18 -2.88 15.14 -4.84
CA ASP A 18 -4.23 15.68 -4.77
C ASP A 18 -4.88 15.89 -6.15
N GLY A 19 -4.07 15.91 -7.21
CA GLY A 19 -4.56 15.95 -8.59
C GLY A 19 -5.04 14.61 -9.13
N ASN A 20 -4.76 13.51 -8.42
CA ASN A 20 -5.18 12.18 -8.82
C ASN A 20 -6.53 11.81 -8.20
N GLU A 21 -7.29 11.02 -8.94
CA GLU A 21 -8.59 10.54 -8.49
C GLU A 21 -8.44 9.28 -7.64
N TRP A 22 -9.20 9.21 -6.54
CA TRP A 22 -9.34 7.98 -5.77
C TRP A 22 -10.17 6.97 -6.56
N LYS A 23 -9.68 5.75 -6.69
CA LYS A 23 -10.36 4.65 -7.39
C LYS A 23 -10.60 3.49 -6.44
N PRO A 24 -11.70 2.74 -6.59
CA PRO A 24 -11.91 1.55 -5.78
C PRO A 24 -10.77 0.56 -5.95
N PHE A 25 -10.27 0.03 -4.83
CA PHE A 25 -9.33 -1.09 -4.88
C PHE A 25 -10.10 -2.35 -5.23
N PRO A 26 -9.58 -3.20 -6.15
CA PRO A 26 -10.36 -4.31 -6.69
C PRO A 26 -10.82 -5.32 -5.65
N PRO A 27 -12.12 -5.69 -5.66
CA PRO A 27 -12.56 -6.86 -4.91
C PRO A 27 -12.04 -8.14 -5.59
N PRO A 28 -11.94 -9.28 -4.89
CA PRO A 28 -12.41 -9.51 -3.53
C PRO A 28 -11.38 -9.20 -2.43
N LEU A 29 -10.23 -8.65 -2.78
CA LEU A 29 -9.14 -8.43 -1.82
C LEU A 29 -9.50 -7.39 -0.77
N ALA A 30 -10.22 -6.35 -1.17
CA ALA A 30 -10.60 -5.25 -0.27
C ALA A 30 -12.11 -5.25 0.02
N VAL A 31 -12.46 -4.96 1.25
CA VAL A 31 -13.84 -4.87 1.73
C VAL A 31 -14.03 -3.57 2.51
N GLY A 32 -15.18 -2.93 2.32
CA GLY A 32 -15.56 -1.78 3.13
C GLY A 32 -15.20 -0.41 2.56
N GLY A 33 -15.01 -0.32 1.25
CA GLY A 33 -14.85 0.96 0.58
C GLY A 33 -13.41 1.48 0.50
N ILE A 34 -12.42 0.60 0.55
CA ILE A 34 -11.02 0.98 0.36
C ILE A 34 -10.81 1.52 -1.04
N THR A 35 -10.18 2.70 -1.12
CA THR A 35 -9.80 3.33 -2.38
C THR A 35 -8.29 3.56 -2.42
N TRP A 36 -7.76 3.74 -3.61
CA TRP A 36 -6.34 3.96 -3.79
C TRP A 36 -6.03 4.92 -4.92
N LYS A 37 -4.82 5.47 -4.86
CA LYS A 37 -4.21 6.23 -5.95
C LYS A 37 -2.92 5.54 -6.32
N LEU A 38 -2.85 4.99 -7.53
CA LEU A 38 -1.62 4.38 -8.04
C LEU A 38 -0.69 5.50 -8.50
N LEU A 39 0.46 5.62 -7.86
CA LEU A 39 1.40 6.73 -8.09
C LEU A 39 2.45 6.39 -9.13
N ASN A 40 2.93 5.17 -9.13
CA ASN A 40 3.97 4.73 -10.06
C ASN A 40 3.96 3.23 -10.26
N VAL A 41 4.34 2.82 -11.46
CA VAL A 41 4.63 1.42 -11.79
C VAL A 41 6.02 1.39 -12.40
N SER A 42 6.90 0.53 -11.89
CA SER A 42 8.25 0.34 -12.41
C SER A 42 8.37 -1.05 -13.00
N PRO A 43 8.21 -1.20 -14.33
CA PRO A 43 8.32 -2.51 -14.98
C PRO A 43 9.72 -3.12 -14.85
N GLU A 44 10.74 -2.28 -14.82
CA GLU A 44 12.14 -2.72 -14.68
C GLU A 44 12.45 -3.34 -13.32
N MET A 45 11.75 -2.89 -12.28
CA MET A 45 11.91 -3.41 -10.92
C MET A 45 10.79 -4.38 -10.53
N GLY A 46 9.74 -4.46 -11.33
CA GLY A 46 8.55 -5.23 -10.98
C GLY A 46 7.82 -4.66 -9.76
N SER A 47 7.92 -3.37 -9.54
CA SER A 47 7.38 -2.71 -8.36
C SER A 47 6.31 -1.67 -8.70
N TRP A 48 5.58 -1.26 -7.69
CA TRP A 48 4.59 -0.18 -7.78
C TRP A 48 4.53 0.60 -6.48
N ALA A 49 3.99 1.80 -6.54
CA ALA A 49 3.78 2.63 -5.37
C ALA A 49 2.38 3.23 -5.39
N ALA A 50 1.72 3.22 -4.26
CA ALA A 50 0.35 3.70 -4.14
C ALA A 50 0.06 4.27 -2.75
N ILE A 51 -0.98 5.08 -2.68
CA ILE A 51 -1.55 5.56 -1.42
C ILE A 51 -2.95 4.95 -1.28
N PHE A 52 -3.30 4.50 -0.08
CA PHE A 52 -4.57 3.85 0.22
C PHE A 52 -5.36 4.66 1.22
N ASP A 53 -6.66 4.83 0.97
CA ASP A 53 -7.62 5.41 1.89
C ASP A 53 -8.55 4.30 2.38
N CYS A 54 -8.54 4.06 3.69
CA CYS A 54 -9.17 2.91 4.29
C CYS A 54 -10.15 3.36 5.39
N PRO A 55 -11.45 3.36 5.09
CA PRO A 55 -12.44 3.73 6.11
C PRO A 55 -12.41 2.83 7.34
N GLU A 56 -12.83 3.37 8.47
CA GLU A 56 -13.02 2.58 9.67
C GLU A 56 -13.93 1.37 9.38
N GLY A 57 -13.50 0.21 9.84
CA GLY A 57 -14.22 -1.05 9.61
C GLY A 57 -13.89 -1.75 8.30
N SER A 58 -13.12 -1.10 7.42
CA SER A 58 -12.67 -1.75 6.19
C SER A 58 -11.56 -2.77 6.48
N SER A 59 -11.32 -3.64 5.52
CA SER A 59 -10.31 -4.70 5.68
C SER A 59 -9.77 -5.17 4.35
N PHE A 60 -8.57 -5.74 4.41
CA PHE A 60 -8.03 -6.56 3.34
C PHE A 60 -8.15 -8.03 3.71
N HIS A 61 -8.54 -8.87 2.75
CA HIS A 61 -8.54 -10.30 2.92
C HIS A 61 -7.12 -10.85 3.03
N ARG A 62 -7.02 -12.04 3.60
CA ARG A 62 -5.75 -12.75 3.68
C ARG A 62 -5.17 -12.98 2.28
N HIS A 63 -3.86 -12.80 2.17
CA HIS A 63 -3.14 -12.91 0.90
C HIS A 63 -1.67 -13.25 1.15
N ILE A 64 -0.96 -13.58 0.08
CA ILE A 64 0.48 -13.88 0.13
C ILE A 64 1.20 -12.78 -0.65
N HIS A 65 2.26 -12.22 -0.06
CA HIS A 65 3.14 -11.28 -0.73
C HIS A 65 4.15 -12.06 -1.58
N ILE A 66 4.01 -11.97 -2.90
CA ILE A 66 4.96 -12.58 -3.85
C ILE A 66 6.27 -11.82 -3.81
N GLY A 67 6.22 -10.48 -3.82
CA GLY A 67 7.36 -9.61 -3.64
C GLY A 67 7.31 -8.94 -2.27
N PRO A 68 8.44 -8.39 -1.80
CA PRO A 68 8.44 -7.66 -0.53
C PRO A 68 7.66 -6.37 -0.66
N GLY A 69 7.09 -5.92 0.45
CA GLY A 69 6.38 -4.67 0.51
C GLY A 69 6.72 -3.91 1.78
N GLU A 70 6.73 -2.60 1.68
CA GLU A 70 6.85 -1.74 2.86
C GLU A 70 5.78 -0.65 2.81
N TYR A 71 5.35 -0.21 3.98
CA TYR A 71 4.31 0.80 4.07
C TYR A 71 4.57 1.79 5.19
N PHE A 72 4.07 3.00 4.98
CA PHE A 72 4.01 4.05 5.99
C PHE A 72 2.55 4.35 6.29
N LEU A 73 2.15 4.08 7.52
CA LEU A 73 0.83 4.47 8.01
C LEU A 73 0.91 5.95 8.41
N THR A 74 0.28 6.80 7.61
CA THR A 74 0.33 8.24 7.80
C THR A 74 -0.81 8.77 8.63
N LYS A 75 -1.91 8.03 8.69
CA LYS A 75 -3.10 8.38 9.44
C LYS A 75 -3.80 7.10 9.90
N GLY A 76 -4.32 7.11 11.11
CA GLY A 76 -5.21 6.07 11.60
C GLY A 76 -4.54 4.94 12.37
N LYS A 77 -5.21 3.80 12.34
CA LYS A 77 -4.86 2.64 13.16
C LYS A 77 -5.34 1.36 12.51
N MET A 78 -4.50 0.34 12.48
CA MET A 78 -4.87 -0.94 11.89
C MET A 78 -4.34 -2.12 12.69
N ASN A 79 -5.08 -3.22 12.67
CA ASN A 79 -4.62 -4.52 13.13
C ASN A 79 -4.02 -5.31 12.00
N VAL A 80 -2.80 -5.79 12.18
CA VAL A 80 -2.07 -6.62 11.24
C VAL A 80 -1.96 -8.01 11.83
N ARG A 81 -2.32 -9.02 11.06
CA ARG A 81 -2.27 -10.44 11.49
C ARG A 81 -3.03 -10.69 12.79
N GLY A 82 -4.24 -10.15 12.89
CA GLY A 82 -5.10 -10.33 14.05
C GLY A 82 -4.81 -9.41 15.24
N GLY A 83 -3.83 -8.51 15.11
CA GLY A 83 -3.44 -7.63 16.21
C GLY A 83 -2.54 -8.31 17.23
N ASP A 84 -2.25 -7.61 18.32
CA ASP A 84 -1.30 -8.05 19.35
C ASP A 84 -1.67 -9.38 20.01
N ASP A 85 -2.97 -9.61 20.19
CA ASP A 85 -3.47 -10.82 20.87
C ASP A 85 -3.30 -12.09 20.04
N GLU A 86 -3.17 -11.94 18.73
CA GLU A 86 -3.07 -13.06 17.78
C GLU A 86 -1.66 -13.24 17.21
N GLY A 87 -0.68 -12.60 17.82
CA GLY A 87 0.71 -12.68 17.37
C GLY A 87 1.06 -11.74 16.23
N GLY A 88 0.15 -10.83 15.88
CA GLY A 88 0.39 -9.76 14.93
C GLY A 88 0.79 -8.48 15.62
N ALA A 89 0.32 -7.36 15.10
CA ALA A 89 0.60 -6.05 15.64
C ALA A 89 -0.59 -5.11 15.46
N THR A 90 -0.67 -4.13 16.35
CA THR A 90 -1.55 -2.97 16.18
C THR A 90 -0.68 -1.80 15.76
N ALA A 91 -0.84 -1.34 14.52
CA ALA A 91 -0.10 -0.20 13.99
C ALA A 91 -0.88 1.08 14.24
N VAL A 92 -0.17 2.09 14.75
CA VAL A 92 -0.72 3.42 15.04
C VAL A 92 0.11 4.44 14.27
N ALA A 93 -0.55 5.37 13.59
CA ALA A 93 0.15 6.43 12.84
C ALA A 93 0.90 7.40 13.78
N PRO A 94 2.10 7.86 13.39
CA PRO A 94 2.87 7.43 12.23
C PRO A 94 3.56 6.09 12.47
N GLY A 95 3.48 5.20 11.49
CA GLY A 95 4.05 3.87 11.64
C GLY A 95 4.65 3.34 10.35
N TYR A 96 5.54 2.39 10.49
CA TYR A 96 6.21 1.73 9.38
C TYR A 96 6.11 0.21 9.52
N GLY A 97 5.88 -0.46 8.39
CA GLY A 97 5.88 -1.91 8.36
C GLY A 97 6.57 -2.46 7.13
N TYR A 98 7.06 -3.68 7.25
CA TYR A 98 7.71 -4.41 6.18
C TYR A 98 7.17 -5.84 6.11
N GLU A 99 6.84 -6.27 4.90
CA GLU A 99 6.40 -7.64 4.63
C GLU A 99 7.39 -8.29 3.66
N PRO A 100 8.07 -9.37 4.08
CA PRO A 100 9.04 -10.05 3.21
C PRO A 100 8.38 -10.83 2.09
N CYS A 101 9.19 -11.25 1.11
CA CYS A 101 8.74 -12.15 0.06
C CYS A 101 8.11 -13.41 0.64
N ASN A 102 7.02 -13.85 0.04
CA ASN A 102 6.26 -15.05 0.44
C ASN A 102 5.63 -14.98 1.83
N ALA A 103 5.61 -13.81 2.45
CA ALA A 103 4.92 -13.63 3.71
C ALA A 103 3.42 -13.87 3.53
N ARG A 104 2.86 -14.71 4.41
CA ARG A 104 1.41 -14.84 4.53
C ARG A 104 0.90 -13.67 5.32
N HIS A 105 0.00 -12.93 4.72
CA HIS A 105 -0.64 -11.82 5.36
C HIS A 105 -2.09 -12.19 5.68
N ASP A 106 -2.37 -12.43 6.96
CA ASP A 106 -3.74 -12.61 7.41
C ASP A 106 -4.51 -11.31 7.26
N GLU A 107 -5.81 -11.33 7.56
CA GLU A 107 -6.65 -10.16 7.38
C GLU A 107 -6.08 -8.92 8.08
N THR A 108 -6.13 -7.79 7.40
CA THR A 108 -5.79 -6.48 7.97
C THR A 108 -7.10 -5.73 8.19
N HIS A 109 -7.34 -5.27 9.40
CA HIS A 109 -8.53 -4.52 9.77
C HIS A 109 -8.18 -3.09 10.17
N PHE A 110 -8.93 -2.13 9.66
CA PHE A 110 -8.74 -0.72 9.98
C PHE A 110 -9.67 -0.32 11.12
N LEU A 111 -9.10 0.08 12.25
CA LEU A 111 -9.83 0.38 13.48
C LEU A 111 -10.37 1.80 13.51
N GLU A 112 -9.87 2.65 12.65
CA GLU A 112 -10.34 4.02 12.40
C GLU A 112 -10.00 4.41 10.98
N ASP A 113 -10.51 5.55 10.51
CA ASP A 113 -10.18 6.04 9.17
C ASP A 113 -8.68 6.16 9.02
N SER A 114 -8.12 5.45 8.04
CA SER A 114 -6.67 5.29 7.91
C SER A 114 -6.20 5.61 6.50
N GLU A 115 -4.95 6.02 6.41
CA GLU A 115 -4.28 6.27 5.14
C GLU A 115 -2.85 5.75 5.23
N PHE A 116 -2.41 5.03 4.22
CA PHE A 116 -1.05 4.55 4.15
C PHE A 116 -0.48 4.59 2.73
N TYR A 117 0.82 4.81 2.66
CA TYR A 117 1.61 4.70 1.44
C TYR A 117 2.28 3.33 1.43
N MET A 118 2.28 2.68 0.27
CA MET A 118 2.90 1.36 0.11
C MET A 118 3.71 1.26 -1.18
N THR A 119 4.79 0.59 -1.07
CA THR A 119 5.62 0.24 -2.22
C THR A 119 6.17 -1.18 -2.08
#